data_a841278de7fce0c665d44b5a2dea061d
#
_entry.id   a841278de7fce0c665d44b5a2dea061d
#
_cell.length_a   1.000
_cell.length_b   1.000
_cell.length_c   1.000
_cell.angle_alpha   90.00
_cell.angle_beta   90.00
_cell.angle_gamma   90.00
#
_symmetry.space_group_name_H-M   'P 1'
#
loop_
_entity.id
_entity.type
_entity.pdbx_description
1 polymer ?
#
loop_
_entity_poly.entity_id
_entity_poly.type
_entity_poly.pdbx_seq_one_letter_code
_entity_poly.pdbx_strand_id
1 'polypeptide(L)'
;MRLLILIFSLAGCVSLSLDEEAHRLSLWNFKYKADVDDEWLIYDRIDQPFFGDCEDLSLSLQKQIGGDVWYVLLLDGTAHAALVKNKMVYDSLFKHPVELNEYKGTFLYMMN
;
A
#
# COMPACT_ATOMS: atom_id res chain seq x y z
N MET A 1 -1.96 17.76 -32.46
CA MET A 1 -2.97 16.70 -32.45
C MET A 1 -2.52 15.50 -31.58
N ARG A 2 -1.40 14.86 -31.93
CA ARG A 2 -0.91 13.73 -31.17
C ARG A 2 -0.58 14.09 -29.73
N LEU A 3 0.02 15.25 -29.52
CA LEU A 3 0.38 15.69 -28.18
C LEU A 3 -0.86 15.86 -27.30
N LEU A 4 -1.93 16.40 -27.87
CA LEU A 4 -3.19 16.58 -27.16
C LEU A 4 -3.81 15.23 -26.75
N ILE A 5 -3.75 14.23 -27.63
CA ILE A 5 -4.26 12.88 -27.36
C ILE A 5 -3.44 12.22 -26.27
N LEU A 6 -2.12 12.37 -26.29
CA LEU A 6 -1.24 11.84 -25.25
C LEU A 6 -1.54 12.45 -23.89
N ILE A 7 -1.74 13.75 -23.82
CA ILE A 7 -2.09 14.44 -22.57
C ILE A 7 -3.42 13.92 -22.05
N PHE A 8 -4.39 13.71 -22.91
CA PHE A 8 -5.69 13.20 -22.54
C PHE A 8 -5.60 11.77 -22.00
N SER A 9 -4.81 10.90 -22.65
CA SER A 9 -4.59 9.54 -22.19
C SER A 9 -3.92 9.51 -20.82
N LEU A 10 -2.92 10.33 -20.59
CA LEU A 10 -2.26 10.45 -19.31
C LEU A 10 -3.22 10.93 -18.23
N ALA A 11 -4.08 11.90 -18.55
CA ALA A 11 -5.08 12.40 -17.62
C ALA A 11 -6.05 11.29 -17.21
N GLY A 12 -6.44 10.38 -18.12
CA GLY A 12 -7.33 9.26 -17.83
C GLY A 12 -6.72 8.23 -16.89
N CYS A 13 -5.39 8.15 -16.79
CA CYS A 13 -4.69 7.18 -15.95
C CYS A 13 -4.08 7.80 -14.68
N VAL A 14 -4.20 9.12 -14.48
CA VAL A 14 -3.50 9.86 -13.44
C VAL A 14 -3.85 9.35 -12.04
N SER A 15 -5.13 9.07 -11.73
CA SER A 15 -5.50 8.65 -10.38
C SER A 15 -4.92 7.29 -10.00
N LEU A 16 -4.88 6.31 -10.94
CA LEU A 16 -4.21 5.02 -10.70
C LEU A 16 -2.70 5.22 -10.56
N SER A 17 -2.11 6.05 -11.42
CA SER A 17 -0.68 6.37 -11.36
C SER A 17 -0.27 7.00 -10.05
N LEU A 18 -1.11 7.86 -9.47
CA LEU A 18 -0.80 8.51 -8.19
C LEU A 18 -0.79 7.51 -7.05
N ASP A 19 -1.75 6.59 -7.01
CA ASP A 19 -1.79 5.55 -5.97
C ASP A 19 -0.60 4.59 -6.12
N GLU A 20 -0.29 4.17 -7.34
CA GLU A 20 0.87 3.32 -7.60
C GLU A 20 2.17 4.03 -7.25
N GLU A 21 2.27 5.31 -7.57
CA GLU A 21 3.44 6.11 -7.26
C GLU A 21 3.63 6.25 -5.74
N ALA A 22 2.54 6.48 -5.01
CA ALA A 22 2.59 6.55 -3.56
C ALA A 22 3.05 5.21 -2.97
N HIS A 23 2.54 4.10 -3.48
CA HIS A 23 2.95 2.76 -3.07
C HIS A 23 4.45 2.54 -3.32
N ARG A 24 4.91 2.85 -4.52
CA ARG A 24 6.33 2.70 -4.90
C ARG A 24 7.22 3.57 -4.03
N LEU A 25 6.81 4.82 -3.80
CA LEU A 25 7.55 5.76 -2.97
C LEU A 25 7.66 5.27 -1.53
N SER A 26 6.54 4.76 -0.99
CA SER A 26 6.54 4.20 0.36
C SER A 26 7.48 3.00 0.48
N LEU A 27 7.47 2.09 -0.50
CA LEU A 27 8.35 0.93 -0.49
C LEU A 27 9.82 1.33 -0.62
N TRP A 28 10.11 2.34 -1.41
CA TRP A 28 11.48 2.83 -1.59
C TRP A 28 12.06 3.38 -0.28
N ASN A 29 11.24 4.06 0.50
CA ASN A 29 11.68 4.73 1.73
C ASN A 29 11.49 3.88 2.98
N PHE A 30 10.68 2.84 2.91
CA PHE A 30 10.35 2.01 4.06
C PHE A 30 11.49 1.05 4.39
N LYS A 31 11.84 0.98 5.69
CA LYS A 31 12.78 0.00 6.21
C LYS A 31 12.09 -0.81 7.29
N TYR A 32 12.03 -2.11 7.10
CA TYR A 32 11.41 -3.01 8.06
C TYR A 32 12.17 -2.98 9.39
N LYS A 33 11.39 -2.84 10.46
CA LYS A 33 11.91 -2.93 11.81
C LYS A 33 10.85 -3.61 12.66
N ALA A 34 11.19 -4.74 13.26
CA ALA A 34 10.28 -5.47 14.11
C ALA A 34 9.79 -4.57 15.24
N ASP A 35 8.48 -4.58 15.48
CA ASP A 35 7.88 -3.79 16.54
C ASP A 35 7.97 -4.57 17.85
N VAL A 36 8.75 -4.03 18.78
CA VAL A 36 8.98 -4.64 20.09
C VAL A 36 7.83 -4.33 21.06
N ASP A 37 7.20 -3.17 20.88
CA ASP A 37 6.19 -2.67 21.81
C ASP A 37 4.76 -2.76 21.26
N ASP A 38 4.58 -3.35 20.09
CA ASP A 38 3.28 -3.48 19.40
C ASP A 38 2.61 -2.11 19.23
N GLU A 39 3.39 -1.08 18.99
CA GLU A 39 2.92 0.28 18.82
C GLU A 39 2.86 0.63 17.33
N TRP A 40 1.74 1.19 16.89
CA TRP A 40 1.57 1.61 15.51
C TRP A 40 2.21 2.97 15.29
N LEU A 41 3.13 3.03 14.31
CA LEU A 41 3.79 4.26 13.89
C LEU A 41 3.20 4.70 12.57
N ILE A 42 2.33 5.70 12.61
CA ILE A 42 1.66 6.22 11.42
C ILE A 42 2.36 7.50 11.00
N TYR A 43 3.03 7.45 9.86
CA TYR A 43 3.83 8.56 9.37
C TYR A 43 3.02 9.49 8.48
N ASP A 44 3.24 10.79 8.62
CA ASP A 44 2.62 11.80 7.77
C ASP A 44 3.22 11.85 6.38
N ARG A 45 4.46 11.38 6.24
CA ARG A 45 5.20 11.45 4.98
C ARG A 45 5.81 10.08 4.65
N ILE A 46 5.65 9.70 3.39
CA ILE A 46 6.24 8.46 2.85
C ILE A 46 7.33 8.76 1.83
N ASP A 47 7.64 10.03 1.59
CA ASP A 47 8.64 10.50 0.62
C ASP A 47 10.02 10.71 1.26
N GLN A 48 10.20 10.24 2.47
CA GLN A 48 11.48 10.25 3.19
C GLN A 48 11.60 8.96 3.97
N PRO A 49 12.81 8.55 4.38
CA PRO A 49 12.99 7.28 5.08
C PRO A 49 12.12 7.16 6.33
N PHE A 50 11.47 6.02 6.49
CA PHE A 50 10.69 5.70 7.68
C PHE A 50 10.80 4.22 8.00
N PHE A 51 10.53 3.86 9.25
CA PHE A 51 10.75 2.51 9.77
C PHE A 51 9.47 1.97 10.35
N GLY A 52 9.32 0.65 10.31
CA GLY A 52 8.21 -0.02 10.96
C GLY A 52 8.01 -1.42 10.44
N ASP A 53 6.87 -2.01 10.78
CA ASP A 53 6.44 -3.28 10.24
C ASP A 53 5.36 -3.09 9.17
N CYS A 54 4.72 -4.18 8.75
CA CYS A 54 3.70 -4.11 7.70
C CYS A 54 2.49 -3.26 8.09
N GLU A 55 2.16 -3.19 9.38
CA GLU A 55 1.05 -2.37 9.88
C GLU A 55 1.39 -0.88 9.72
N ASP A 56 2.59 -0.49 10.11
CA ASP A 56 3.04 0.91 10.03
C ASP A 56 3.09 1.38 8.59
N LEU A 57 3.56 0.54 7.68
CA LEU A 57 3.57 0.85 6.25
C LEU A 57 2.17 1.03 5.72
N SER A 58 1.29 0.07 6.00
CA SER A 58 -0.09 0.09 5.48
C SER A 58 -0.88 1.27 6.02
N LEU A 59 -0.77 1.57 7.30
CA LEU A 59 -1.46 2.71 7.91
C LEU A 59 -0.92 4.04 7.42
N SER A 60 0.39 4.13 7.22
CA SER A 60 1.02 5.34 6.68
C SER A 60 0.61 5.58 5.23
N LEU A 61 0.55 4.51 4.43
CA LEU A 61 0.07 4.61 3.06
C LEU A 61 -1.42 4.97 3.01
N GLN A 62 -2.23 4.38 3.90
CA GLN A 62 -3.66 4.72 4.02
C GLN A 62 -3.86 6.21 4.25
N LYS A 63 -3.01 6.82 5.06
CA LYS A 63 -3.07 8.25 5.33
C LYS A 63 -2.88 9.08 4.05
N GLN A 64 -2.09 8.57 3.12
CA GLN A 64 -1.79 9.27 1.86
C GLN A 64 -2.86 9.06 0.79
N ILE A 65 -3.34 7.84 0.62
CA ILE A 65 -4.21 7.51 -0.51
C ILE A 65 -5.61 7.05 -0.11
N GLY A 66 -5.87 6.82 1.16
CA GLY A 66 -7.15 6.26 1.62
C GLY A 66 -7.20 4.75 1.49
N GLY A 67 -8.38 4.18 1.55
CA GLY A 67 -8.58 2.74 1.52
C GLY A 67 -8.71 2.15 2.92
N ASP A 68 -8.71 0.82 2.99
CA ASP A 68 -8.90 0.09 4.24
C ASP A 68 -7.73 -0.83 4.49
N VAL A 69 -7.20 -0.83 5.72
CA VAL A 69 -6.12 -1.72 6.11
C VAL A 69 -6.72 -2.99 6.72
N TRP A 70 -6.26 -4.13 6.23
CA TRP A 70 -6.76 -5.44 6.65
C TRP A 70 -5.65 -6.28 7.25
N TYR A 71 -5.99 -7.04 8.29
CA TYR A 71 -5.16 -8.17 8.70
C TYR A 71 -5.43 -9.34 7.77
N VAL A 72 -4.35 -9.94 7.30
CA VAL A 72 -4.37 -11.00 6.31
C VAL A 72 -3.56 -12.17 6.83
N LEU A 73 -4.07 -13.38 6.64
CA LEU A 73 -3.31 -14.61 6.88
C LEU A 73 -2.75 -15.09 5.55
N LEU A 74 -1.44 -15.11 5.44
CA LEU A 74 -0.75 -15.56 4.23
C LEU A 74 -0.76 -17.08 4.14
N LEU A 75 -0.45 -17.62 2.95
CA LEU A 75 -0.47 -19.07 2.72
C LEU A 75 0.52 -19.83 3.58
N ASP A 76 1.62 -19.19 3.97
CA ASP A 76 2.62 -19.79 4.87
C ASP A 76 2.25 -19.71 6.35
N GLY A 77 1.07 -19.18 6.67
CA GLY A 77 0.62 -19.03 8.05
C GLY A 77 1.06 -17.74 8.73
N THR A 78 1.78 -16.88 8.03
CA THR A 78 2.25 -15.61 8.58
C THR A 78 1.11 -14.58 8.62
N ALA A 79 0.98 -13.88 9.75
CA ALA A 79 0.07 -12.74 9.86
C ALA A 79 0.70 -11.52 9.18
N HIS A 80 -0.12 -10.76 8.44
CA HIS A 80 0.35 -9.64 7.63
C HIS A 80 -0.71 -8.55 7.62
N ALA A 81 -0.31 -7.33 7.27
CA ALA A 81 -1.24 -6.21 7.07
C ALA A 81 -1.09 -5.68 5.65
N ALA A 82 -2.20 -5.37 5.02
CA ALA A 82 -2.23 -4.87 3.66
C ALA A 82 -3.32 -3.82 3.49
N LEU A 83 -3.07 -2.85 2.62
CA LEU A 83 -4.03 -1.81 2.28
C LEU A 83 -4.83 -2.24 1.06
N VAL A 84 -6.16 -2.14 1.16
CA VAL A 84 -7.06 -2.44 0.04
C VAL A 84 -7.78 -1.16 -0.36
N LYS A 85 -7.70 -0.82 -1.64
CA LYS A 85 -8.38 0.33 -2.21
C LYS A 85 -8.81 0.01 -3.64
N ASN A 86 -10.07 0.23 -3.96
CA ASN A 86 -10.62 0.02 -5.30
C ASN A 86 -10.30 -1.38 -5.85
N LYS A 87 -10.45 -2.41 -5.01
CA LYS A 87 -10.19 -3.82 -5.36
C LYS A 87 -8.73 -4.12 -5.68
N MET A 88 -7.82 -3.22 -5.31
CA MET A 88 -6.38 -3.43 -5.44
C MET A 88 -5.74 -3.53 -4.06
N VAL A 89 -4.76 -4.38 -3.93
CA VAL A 89 -4.02 -4.61 -2.68
C VAL A 89 -2.64 -3.97 -2.80
N TYR A 90 -2.32 -3.10 -1.84
CA TYR A 90 -1.04 -2.42 -1.74
C TYR A 90 -0.35 -2.91 -0.47
N ASP A 91 0.74 -3.65 -0.61
CA ASP A 91 1.45 -4.14 0.57
C ASP A 91 2.97 -4.10 0.38
N SER A 92 3.70 -4.57 1.39
CA SER A 92 5.16 -4.56 1.37
C SER A 92 5.78 -5.75 0.62
N LEU A 93 4.98 -6.73 0.23
CA LEU A 93 5.46 -7.94 -0.43
C LEU A 93 5.62 -7.77 -1.93
N PHE A 94 4.89 -6.84 -2.52
CA PHE A 94 4.88 -6.64 -3.97
C PHE A 94 5.20 -5.19 -4.30
N LYS A 95 6.01 -5.01 -5.33
CA LYS A 95 6.39 -3.67 -5.82
C LYS A 95 5.26 -2.95 -6.54
N HIS A 96 4.23 -3.70 -6.96
CA HIS A 96 3.07 -3.18 -7.66
C HIS A 96 1.81 -3.61 -6.93
N PRO A 97 0.73 -2.83 -7.01
CA PRO A 97 -0.54 -3.28 -6.46
C PRO A 97 -1.01 -4.55 -7.18
N VAL A 98 -1.65 -5.44 -6.44
CA VAL A 98 -2.15 -6.71 -6.93
C VAL A 98 -3.67 -6.68 -6.85
N GLU A 99 -4.36 -7.23 -7.84
CA GLU A 99 -5.81 -7.33 -7.79
C GLU A 99 -6.25 -8.17 -6.59
N LEU A 100 -7.30 -7.74 -5.92
CA LEU A 100 -7.79 -8.39 -4.71
C LEU A 100 -8.09 -9.88 -4.92
N ASN A 101 -8.68 -10.22 -6.05
CA ASN A 101 -9.02 -11.60 -6.37
C ASN A 101 -7.81 -12.48 -6.73
N GLU A 102 -6.67 -11.86 -6.96
CA GLU A 102 -5.41 -12.58 -7.25
C GLU A 102 -4.48 -12.62 -6.05
N TYR A 103 -4.80 -11.87 -5.01
CA TYR A 103 -3.97 -11.82 -3.82
C TYR A 103 -4.08 -13.13 -3.04
N LYS A 104 -2.94 -13.73 -2.74
CA LYS A 104 -2.87 -15.05 -2.08
C LYS A 104 -2.78 -14.88 -0.58
N GLY A 105 -3.93 -14.86 0.06
CA GLY A 105 -4.06 -14.75 1.49
C GLY A 105 -5.53 -14.69 1.88
N THR A 106 -5.82 -14.90 3.15
CA THR A 106 -7.16 -14.82 3.70
C THR A 106 -7.33 -13.51 4.46
N PHE A 107 -8.25 -12.67 4.02
CA PHE A 107 -8.55 -11.41 4.69
C PHE A 107 -9.40 -11.69 5.91
N LEU A 108 -8.88 -11.32 7.09
CA LEU A 108 -9.50 -11.67 8.37
C LEU A 108 -10.43 -10.57 8.87
N TYR A 109 -9.90 -9.36 9.08
CA TYR A 109 -10.69 -8.23 9.57
C TYR A 109 -9.96 -6.91 9.29
N MET A 110 -10.72 -5.82 9.26
CA MET A 110 -10.17 -4.47 9.10
C MET A 110 -9.55 -3.99 10.40
N MET A 111 -8.43 -3.29 10.29
CA MET A 111 -7.72 -2.75 11.44
C MET A 111 -8.39 -1.51 12.02
N ASN A 112 -9.22 -0.83 11.25
CA ASN A 112 -9.79 0.44 11.71
C ASN A 112 -11.30 0.54 11.46
#